data_f39979f7c2defb3918ef801cec749131
#
_entry.id   f39979f7c2defb3918ef801cec749131
#
_cell.length_a   1.000
_cell.length_b   1.000
_cell.length_c   1.000
_cell.angle_alpha   90.00
_cell.angle_beta   90.00
_cell.angle_gamma   90.00
#
_symmetry.space_group_name_H-M   'P 1'
#
loop_
_entity.id
_entity.type
_entity.pdbx_description
1 polymer ?
#
loop_
_entity_poly.entity_id
_entity_poly.type
_entity_poly.pdbx_seq_one_letter_code
_entity_poly.pdbx_strand_id
1 'polypeptide(L)'
;MLDWVITSLIVDTVILVIFAHVKGTPLTKKGILLAVTIFTITDRSWFYFIFCNFLVLICISYFEDVERKIPLIVHIFYGIFPFVIESILKRTISFFILPIFHFNYVDISNNTLLFLSIELLILAIYFLLIKMSKVNFQNFVNMTEITKLRKILIFTNITMIFYYIVMEFLTGAEFQGNVSTLLYRQWMAGLYLFFFILMLFYLNRSYQTWLEHEIVLGKEKQLQALSDYSKQMESLYQEVRGFRHDYINILTSLKEGIDRDDMAMVRKTYETVLEESGYFFNDSKFEISHLSNIENDAIKSILSTKMLEAHSLGIDISVEVRNLIGAPDISLLDYVRLLSILCDNAIEAAIKAEHPQIKIAYFDQDDSYTFVIENTTKDERIPVDLIFKKNYSSKGIGRGVGLTTVNHMVTTYSNLTIQTSSKNHLFRQTVHIKKV
;
A
#
# COMPACT_ATOMS: atom_id res chain seq x y z
N MET A 1 33.27 -45.25 -7.95
CA MET A 1 33.43 -43.82 -8.29
C MET A 1 32.20 -43.27 -9.06
N LEU A 2 31.73 -43.98 -10.10
CA LEU A 2 30.56 -43.53 -10.89
C LEU A 2 29.29 -43.50 -10.03
N ASP A 3 29.03 -44.55 -9.24
CA ASP A 3 27.84 -44.63 -8.37
C ASP A 3 27.81 -43.53 -7.32
N TRP A 4 28.94 -43.13 -6.76
CA TRP A 4 29.01 -42.02 -5.82
C TRP A 4 28.67 -40.67 -6.48
N VAL A 5 29.14 -40.40 -7.69
CA VAL A 5 28.82 -39.19 -8.44
C VAL A 5 27.33 -39.16 -8.76
N ILE A 6 26.75 -40.31 -9.14
CA ILE A 6 25.30 -40.39 -9.47
C ILE A 6 24.45 -40.10 -8.22
N THR A 7 24.80 -40.69 -7.07
CA THR A 7 24.05 -40.48 -5.82
C THR A 7 24.17 -39.04 -5.31
N SER A 8 25.35 -38.42 -5.40
CA SER A 8 25.52 -36.99 -5.08
C SER A 8 24.66 -36.11 -5.97
N LEU A 9 24.68 -36.28 -7.29
CA LEU A 9 23.85 -35.51 -8.23
C LEU A 9 22.34 -35.65 -7.99
N ILE A 10 21.90 -36.83 -7.53
CA ILE A 10 20.48 -37.03 -7.17
C ILE A 10 20.10 -36.18 -5.96
N VAL A 11 20.91 -36.20 -4.88
CA VAL A 11 20.68 -35.40 -3.68
C VAL A 11 20.70 -33.91 -4.03
N ASP A 12 21.71 -33.46 -4.79
CA ASP A 12 21.84 -32.07 -5.24
C ASP A 12 20.59 -31.61 -6.01
N THR A 13 20.06 -32.47 -6.87
CA THR A 13 18.84 -32.20 -7.63
C THR A 13 17.63 -32.02 -6.71
N VAL A 14 17.47 -32.89 -5.70
CA VAL A 14 16.40 -32.78 -4.70
C VAL A 14 16.50 -31.45 -3.93
N ILE A 15 17.69 -31.11 -3.45
CA ILE A 15 17.96 -29.87 -2.73
C ILE A 15 17.62 -28.66 -3.62
N LEU A 16 18.05 -28.64 -4.87
CA LEU A 16 17.77 -27.55 -5.80
C LEU A 16 16.29 -27.41 -6.16
N VAL A 17 15.54 -28.51 -6.27
CA VAL A 17 14.09 -28.50 -6.49
C VAL A 17 13.38 -27.88 -5.28
N ILE A 18 13.75 -28.30 -4.06
CA ILE A 18 13.20 -27.72 -2.83
C ILE A 18 13.54 -26.22 -2.73
N PHE A 19 14.81 -25.86 -3.01
CA PHE A 19 15.25 -24.47 -3.00
C PHE A 19 14.47 -23.58 -3.97
N ALA A 20 14.30 -24.03 -5.23
CA ALA A 20 13.52 -23.31 -6.23
C ALA A 20 12.06 -23.12 -5.81
N HIS A 21 11.45 -24.14 -5.21
CA HIS A 21 10.09 -24.08 -4.69
C HIS A 21 9.97 -23.06 -3.53
N VAL A 22 10.90 -23.08 -2.57
CA VAL A 22 10.90 -22.18 -1.40
C VAL A 22 11.17 -20.74 -1.80
N LYS A 23 12.10 -20.52 -2.72
CA LYS A 23 12.43 -19.21 -3.27
C LYS A 23 11.25 -18.63 -4.10
N GLY A 24 10.45 -19.52 -4.72
CA GLY A 24 9.30 -19.12 -5.53
C GLY A 24 9.66 -18.51 -6.90
N THR A 25 10.93 -18.60 -7.30
CA THR A 25 11.44 -18.16 -8.60
C THR A 25 12.31 -19.23 -9.23
N PRO A 26 12.23 -19.43 -10.54
CA PRO A 26 13.09 -20.39 -11.22
C PRO A 26 14.56 -19.94 -11.07
N LEU A 27 15.42 -20.92 -10.80
CA LEU A 27 16.86 -20.70 -10.78
C LEU A 27 17.40 -20.39 -12.17
N THR A 28 18.37 -19.50 -12.24
CA THR A 28 19.08 -19.24 -13.48
C THR A 28 19.96 -20.45 -13.84
N LYS A 29 20.17 -20.69 -15.14
CA LYS A 29 21.08 -21.76 -15.60
C LYS A 29 22.49 -21.62 -15.00
N LYS A 30 22.96 -20.38 -14.82
CA LYS A 30 24.26 -20.08 -14.19
C LYS A 30 24.26 -20.45 -12.70
N GLY A 31 23.18 -20.13 -11.97
CA GLY A 31 23.03 -20.49 -10.55
C GLY A 31 22.98 -22.00 -10.35
N ILE A 32 22.26 -22.76 -11.18
CA ILE A 32 22.22 -24.23 -11.15
C ILE A 32 23.62 -24.80 -11.39
N LEU A 33 24.31 -24.35 -12.45
CA LEU A 33 25.64 -24.84 -12.78
C LEU A 33 26.64 -24.57 -11.64
N LEU A 34 26.60 -23.38 -11.08
CA LEU A 34 27.45 -22.99 -9.94
C LEU A 34 27.19 -23.87 -8.72
N ALA A 35 25.91 -24.05 -8.35
CA ALA A 35 25.53 -24.88 -7.20
C ALA A 35 26.01 -26.33 -7.39
N VAL A 36 25.66 -26.97 -8.50
CA VAL A 36 26.05 -28.37 -8.79
C VAL A 36 27.59 -28.52 -8.78
N THR A 37 28.31 -27.58 -9.40
CA THR A 37 29.78 -27.65 -9.46
C THR A 37 30.39 -27.57 -8.05
N ILE A 38 29.92 -26.65 -7.20
CA ILE A 38 30.45 -26.51 -5.86
C ILE A 38 30.04 -27.70 -4.99
N PHE A 39 28.80 -28.17 -5.06
CA PHE A 39 28.34 -29.33 -4.26
C PHE A 39 29.12 -30.57 -4.59
N THR A 40 29.34 -30.90 -5.89
CA THR A 40 30.18 -32.05 -6.27
C THR A 40 31.64 -31.97 -5.81
N ILE A 41 32.19 -30.77 -5.69
CA ILE A 41 33.53 -30.55 -5.16
C ILE A 41 33.55 -30.72 -3.64
N THR A 42 32.58 -30.18 -2.93
CA THR A 42 32.49 -30.18 -1.47
C THR A 42 32.13 -31.54 -0.89
N ASP A 43 31.29 -32.31 -1.53
CA ASP A 43 30.93 -33.68 -1.13
C ASP A 43 32.11 -34.65 -1.07
N ARG A 44 33.19 -34.35 -1.81
CA ARG A 44 34.44 -35.12 -1.77
C ARG A 44 35.33 -34.83 -0.54
N SER A 45 35.11 -33.70 0.13
CA SER A 45 35.98 -33.21 1.23
C SER A 45 35.20 -33.16 2.55
N TRP A 46 35.10 -34.25 3.20
CA TRP A 46 34.14 -34.76 4.19
C TRP A 46 33.92 -33.96 5.47
N PHE A 47 34.37 -32.94 5.90
CA PHE A 47 34.02 -32.31 7.20
C PHE A 47 34.09 -30.78 7.22
N TYR A 48 34.97 -30.22 6.44
CA TYR A 48 35.25 -28.78 6.51
C TYR A 48 34.38 -27.93 5.58
N PHE A 49 33.69 -28.52 4.58
CA PHE A 49 33.00 -27.81 3.53
C PHE A 49 31.47 -27.94 3.53
N ILE A 50 30.90 -28.71 4.45
CA ILE A 50 29.44 -28.86 4.60
C ILE A 50 28.74 -27.51 4.77
N PHE A 51 29.39 -26.58 5.48
CA PHE A 51 28.89 -25.20 5.62
C PHE A 51 28.96 -24.40 4.33
N CYS A 52 29.77 -24.79 3.36
CA CYS A 52 29.86 -24.07 2.10
C CYS A 52 28.61 -24.22 1.25
N ASN A 53 27.92 -25.37 1.30
CA ASN A 53 26.83 -25.69 0.41
C ASN A 53 25.59 -24.78 0.64
N PHE A 54 25.19 -24.56 1.90
CA PHE A 54 24.10 -23.63 2.15
C PHE A 54 24.51 -22.16 1.97
N LEU A 55 25.78 -21.79 2.19
CA LEU A 55 26.27 -20.44 1.86
C LEU A 55 26.17 -20.17 0.35
N VAL A 56 26.44 -21.17 -0.49
CA VAL A 56 26.26 -21.07 -1.93
C VAL A 56 24.81 -20.73 -2.29
N LEU A 57 23.85 -21.46 -1.71
CA LEU A 57 22.43 -21.19 -1.96
C LEU A 57 21.99 -19.82 -1.41
N ILE A 58 22.52 -19.39 -0.25
CA ILE A 58 22.28 -18.04 0.28
C ILE A 58 22.81 -16.99 -0.71
N CYS A 59 24.05 -17.16 -1.20
CA CYS A 59 24.63 -16.25 -2.18
C CYS A 59 23.84 -16.22 -3.50
N ILE A 60 23.48 -17.40 -4.04
CA ILE A 60 22.66 -17.47 -5.25
C ILE A 60 21.32 -16.74 -5.05
N SER A 61 20.62 -17.02 -3.93
CA SER A 61 19.38 -16.33 -3.60
C SER A 61 19.57 -14.81 -3.52
N TYR A 62 20.65 -14.36 -2.87
CA TYR A 62 20.94 -12.94 -2.71
C TYR A 62 21.22 -12.24 -4.04
N PHE A 63 22.10 -12.80 -4.87
CA PHE A 63 22.49 -12.19 -6.13
C PHE A 63 21.42 -12.23 -7.21
N GLU A 64 20.57 -13.28 -7.23
CA GLU A 64 19.48 -13.38 -8.19
C GLU A 64 18.29 -12.47 -7.86
N ASP A 65 18.11 -12.10 -6.58
CA ASP A 65 16.97 -11.29 -6.11
C ASP A 65 17.37 -9.89 -5.61
N VAL A 66 18.52 -9.36 -6.03
CA VAL A 66 19.00 -8.01 -5.65
C VAL A 66 17.97 -6.92 -5.92
N GLU A 67 17.27 -6.99 -7.04
CA GLU A 67 16.24 -6.00 -7.42
C GLU A 67 15.01 -6.02 -6.48
N ARG A 68 14.72 -7.16 -5.85
CA ARG A 68 13.54 -7.35 -4.98
C ARG A 68 13.73 -6.82 -3.56
N LYS A 69 14.95 -6.40 -3.19
CA LYS A 69 15.29 -5.90 -1.84
C LYS A 69 14.85 -6.84 -0.71
N ILE A 70 14.97 -8.14 -0.91
CA ILE A 70 14.62 -9.15 0.09
C ILE A 70 15.59 -9.06 1.27
N PRO A 71 15.13 -9.06 2.53
CA PRO A 71 16.00 -9.03 3.70
C PRO A 71 16.91 -10.27 3.81
N LEU A 72 18.17 -10.09 4.22
CA LEU A 72 19.16 -11.16 4.35
C LEU A 72 18.66 -12.37 5.15
N ILE A 73 17.85 -12.14 6.17
CA ILE A 73 17.29 -13.20 7.02
C ILE A 73 16.42 -14.20 6.24
N VAL A 74 15.76 -13.75 5.17
CA VAL A 74 14.95 -14.61 4.29
C VAL A 74 15.86 -15.41 3.36
N HIS A 75 16.93 -14.79 2.84
CA HIS A 75 17.93 -15.52 2.04
C HIS A 75 18.63 -16.62 2.85
N ILE A 76 18.90 -16.34 4.15
CA ILE A 76 19.41 -17.34 5.07
C ILE A 76 18.43 -18.52 5.20
N PHE A 77 17.13 -18.23 5.38
CA PHE A 77 16.11 -19.26 5.43
C PHE A 77 16.07 -20.07 4.13
N TYR A 78 16.02 -19.41 2.97
CA TYR A 78 15.96 -20.08 1.68
C TYR A 78 17.17 -20.99 1.43
N GLY A 79 18.37 -20.57 1.84
CA GLY A 79 19.58 -21.35 1.65
C GLY A 79 19.70 -22.56 2.59
N ILE A 80 19.24 -22.47 3.84
CA ILE A 80 19.40 -23.53 4.85
C ILE A 80 18.26 -24.53 4.82
N PHE A 81 17.03 -24.07 4.60
CA PHE A 81 15.81 -24.88 4.65
C PHE A 81 15.87 -26.15 3.78
N PRO A 82 16.35 -26.13 2.50
CA PRO A 82 16.40 -27.32 1.65
C PRO A 82 17.27 -28.43 2.25
N PHE A 83 18.42 -28.09 2.81
CA PHE A 83 19.32 -29.04 3.42
C PHE A 83 18.74 -29.64 4.70
N VAL A 84 18.12 -28.80 5.52
CA VAL A 84 17.53 -29.25 6.78
C VAL A 84 16.35 -30.18 6.53
N ILE A 85 15.43 -29.82 5.62
CA ILE A 85 14.24 -30.63 5.35
C ILE A 85 14.62 -31.97 4.68
N GLU A 86 15.55 -31.95 3.73
CA GLU A 86 16.09 -33.19 3.12
C GLU A 86 16.70 -34.07 4.21
N SER A 87 17.60 -33.54 5.05
CA SER A 87 18.27 -34.28 6.14
C SER A 87 17.25 -34.86 7.14
N ILE A 88 16.25 -34.09 7.56
CA ILE A 88 15.20 -34.56 8.47
C ILE A 88 14.41 -35.71 7.86
N LEU A 89 13.91 -35.54 6.63
CA LEU A 89 13.08 -36.53 5.96
C LEU A 89 13.85 -37.81 5.65
N LYS A 90 15.07 -37.67 5.13
CA LYS A 90 15.95 -38.79 4.84
C LYS A 90 16.23 -39.63 6.10
N ARG A 91 16.62 -38.98 7.22
CA ARG A 91 16.85 -39.65 8.47
C ARG A 91 15.57 -40.25 9.08
N THR A 92 14.44 -39.57 8.95
CA THR A 92 13.15 -40.10 9.39
C THR A 92 12.78 -41.38 8.61
N ILE A 93 12.93 -41.37 7.28
CA ILE A 93 12.70 -42.55 6.46
C ILE A 93 13.66 -43.65 6.84
N SER A 94 14.96 -43.35 6.93
CA SER A 94 16.00 -44.35 7.21
C SER A 94 15.89 -44.97 8.61
N PHE A 95 15.50 -44.20 9.62
CA PHE A 95 15.46 -44.68 10.99
C PHE A 95 14.12 -45.29 11.41
N PHE A 96 13.00 -44.85 10.83
CA PHE A 96 11.68 -45.26 11.29
C PHE A 96 10.90 -46.05 10.23
N ILE A 97 11.05 -45.75 8.93
CA ILE A 97 10.27 -46.40 7.89
C ILE A 97 10.97 -47.66 7.33
N LEU A 98 12.22 -47.54 6.95
CA LEU A 98 12.96 -48.67 6.33
C LEU A 98 13.10 -49.90 7.21
N PRO A 99 13.33 -49.79 8.52
CA PRO A 99 13.39 -50.96 9.40
C PRO A 99 12.08 -51.77 9.43
N ILE A 100 10.91 -51.15 9.16
CA ILE A 100 9.62 -51.84 9.06
C ILE A 100 9.61 -52.81 7.88
N PHE A 101 10.32 -52.49 6.81
CA PHE A 101 10.48 -53.33 5.61
C PHE A 101 11.73 -54.20 5.63
N HIS A 102 12.44 -54.31 6.81
CA HIS A 102 13.66 -55.10 6.98
C HIS A 102 14.84 -54.58 6.16
N PHE A 103 14.83 -53.33 5.68
CA PHE A 103 15.97 -52.71 5.03
C PHE A 103 16.86 -51.99 6.05
N ASN A 104 18.18 -52.15 5.92
CA ASN A 104 19.19 -51.44 6.72
C ASN A 104 19.80 -50.28 5.88
N TYR A 105 20.44 -49.35 6.56
CA TYR A 105 21.14 -48.23 5.92
C TYR A 105 22.21 -48.68 4.91
N VAL A 106 22.87 -49.81 5.17
CA VAL A 106 23.87 -50.40 4.27
C VAL A 106 23.24 -50.86 2.95
N ASP A 107 22.00 -51.37 2.98
CA ASP A 107 21.30 -51.82 1.80
C ASP A 107 20.99 -50.67 0.83
N ILE A 108 20.73 -49.47 1.38
CA ILE A 108 20.47 -48.23 0.63
C ILE A 108 21.75 -47.80 -0.11
N SER A 109 22.90 -47.81 0.60
CA SER A 109 24.16 -47.33 0.02
C SER A 109 24.68 -48.24 -1.12
N ASN A 110 24.26 -49.49 -1.12
CA ASN A 110 24.66 -50.47 -2.11
C ASN A 110 23.72 -50.63 -3.30
N ASN A 111 22.53 -50.01 -3.24
CA ASN A 111 21.53 -50.15 -4.30
C ASN A 111 21.07 -48.77 -4.81
N THR A 112 21.61 -48.33 -5.94
CA THR A 112 21.33 -47.04 -6.54
C THR A 112 19.82 -46.82 -6.86
N LEU A 113 19.10 -47.89 -7.23
CA LEU A 113 17.64 -47.79 -7.49
C LEU A 113 16.86 -47.56 -6.20
N LEU A 114 17.21 -48.24 -5.12
CA LEU A 114 16.62 -48.00 -3.79
C LEU A 114 16.89 -46.60 -3.31
N PHE A 115 18.12 -46.13 -3.47
CA PHE A 115 18.51 -44.75 -3.14
C PHE A 115 17.66 -43.73 -3.90
N LEU A 116 17.54 -43.87 -5.22
CA LEU A 116 16.72 -42.98 -6.05
C LEU A 116 15.23 -42.97 -5.60
N SER A 117 14.69 -44.15 -5.27
CA SER A 117 13.30 -44.26 -4.82
C SER A 117 13.07 -43.55 -3.49
N ILE A 118 14.05 -43.55 -2.59
CA ILE A 118 13.98 -42.80 -1.32
C ILE A 118 14.04 -41.30 -1.57
N GLU A 119 14.90 -40.81 -2.44
CA GLU A 119 14.99 -39.38 -2.75
C GLU A 119 13.72 -38.86 -3.43
N LEU A 120 13.08 -39.64 -4.30
CA LEU A 120 11.77 -39.34 -4.85
C LEU A 120 10.68 -39.33 -3.77
N LEU A 121 10.73 -40.27 -2.82
CA LEU A 121 9.81 -40.32 -1.70
C LEU A 121 9.97 -39.07 -0.79
N ILE A 122 11.20 -38.61 -0.58
CA ILE A 122 11.48 -37.36 0.15
C ILE A 122 10.78 -36.18 -0.51
N LEU A 123 10.89 -36.02 -1.83
CA LEU A 123 10.18 -34.97 -2.55
C LEU A 123 8.65 -35.08 -2.43
N ALA A 124 8.12 -36.31 -2.55
CA ALA A 124 6.68 -36.54 -2.41
C ALA A 124 6.18 -36.15 -0.99
N ILE A 125 6.88 -36.57 0.05
CA ILE A 125 6.56 -36.25 1.44
C ILE A 125 6.69 -34.73 1.68
N TYR A 126 7.74 -34.11 1.15
CA TYR A 126 7.96 -32.67 1.25
C TYR A 126 6.77 -31.88 0.67
N PHE A 127 6.39 -32.16 -0.58
CA PHE A 127 5.24 -31.46 -1.19
C PHE A 127 3.92 -31.73 -0.46
N LEU A 128 3.73 -32.95 0.05
CA LEU A 128 2.56 -33.28 0.88
C LEU A 128 2.53 -32.46 2.17
N LEU A 129 3.65 -32.38 2.90
CA LEU A 129 3.77 -31.59 4.13
C LEU A 129 3.51 -30.09 3.88
N ILE A 130 4.09 -29.52 2.82
CA ILE A 130 3.85 -28.11 2.49
C ILE A 130 2.37 -27.87 2.10
N LYS A 131 1.77 -28.77 1.34
CA LYS A 131 0.34 -28.69 1.00
C LYS A 131 -0.55 -28.76 2.24
N MET A 132 -0.25 -29.65 3.16
CA MET A 132 -1.00 -29.81 4.43
C MET A 132 -0.82 -28.61 5.36
N SER A 133 0.39 -28.08 5.48
CA SER A 133 0.70 -26.91 6.33
C SER A 133 0.19 -25.59 5.75
N LYS A 134 -0.16 -25.56 4.45
CA LYS A 134 -0.60 -24.34 3.71
C LYS A 134 0.43 -23.19 3.83
N VAL A 135 1.69 -23.51 4.03
CA VAL A 135 2.76 -22.50 4.13
C VAL A 135 3.05 -21.93 2.74
N ASN A 136 3.03 -20.61 2.65
CA ASN A 136 3.51 -19.89 1.47
C ASN A 136 4.80 -19.15 1.85
N PHE A 137 5.93 -19.63 1.32
CA PHE A 137 7.25 -19.06 1.61
C PHE A 137 7.45 -17.64 1.09
N GLN A 138 6.70 -17.22 0.07
CA GLN A 138 6.76 -15.84 -0.44
C GLN A 138 6.30 -14.82 0.61
N ASN A 139 5.42 -15.23 1.51
CA ASN A 139 4.97 -14.38 2.62
C ASN A 139 6.09 -14.07 3.63
N PHE A 140 7.18 -14.84 3.63
CA PHE A 140 8.29 -14.63 4.57
C PHE A 140 8.99 -13.28 4.39
N VAL A 141 8.97 -12.73 3.18
CA VAL A 141 9.45 -11.36 2.92
C VAL A 141 8.62 -10.35 3.73
N ASN A 142 7.28 -10.45 3.63
CA ASN A 142 6.37 -9.56 4.36
C ASN A 142 6.46 -9.76 5.88
N MET A 143 6.71 -10.98 6.34
CA MET A 143 6.90 -11.28 7.77
C MET A 143 8.07 -10.51 8.39
N THR A 144 9.08 -10.13 7.62
CA THR A 144 10.25 -9.39 8.14
C THR A 144 9.94 -7.95 8.51
N GLU A 145 8.89 -7.36 7.98
CA GLU A 145 8.41 -6.03 8.34
C GLU A 145 7.76 -6.01 9.73
N ILE A 146 7.23 -7.16 10.16
CA ILE A 146 6.54 -7.34 11.44
C ILE A 146 7.55 -7.80 12.49
N THR A 147 7.86 -6.95 13.48
CA THR A 147 8.92 -7.20 14.47
C THR A 147 8.78 -8.57 15.18
N LYS A 148 7.55 -8.97 15.53
CA LYS A 148 7.30 -10.27 16.19
C LYS A 148 7.62 -11.44 15.27
N LEU A 149 7.13 -11.41 14.03
CA LEU A 149 7.33 -12.49 13.05
C LEU A 149 8.78 -12.58 12.61
N ARG A 150 9.46 -11.45 12.46
CA ARG A 150 10.91 -11.40 12.18
C ARG A 150 11.72 -12.11 13.26
N LYS A 151 11.40 -11.92 14.56
CA LYS A 151 12.06 -12.63 15.65
C LYS A 151 11.84 -14.14 15.58
N ILE A 152 10.63 -14.58 15.23
CA ILE A 152 10.32 -16.01 15.06
C ILE A 152 11.10 -16.59 13.89
N LEU A 153 11.22 -15.88 12.77
CA LEU A 153 11.98 -16.32 11.61
C LEU A 153 13.49 -16.42 11.93
N ILE A 154 14.04 -15.46 12.70
CA ILE A 154 15.41 -15.53 13.21
C ILE A 154 15.60 -16.80 14.06
N PHE A 155 14.68 -17.05 14.99
CA PHE A 155 14.72 -18.21 15.85
C PHE A 155 14.65 -19.52 15.04
N THR A 156 13.78 -19.58 14.02
CA THR A 156 13.70 -20.71 13.09
C THR A 156 15.04 -20.97 12.40
N ASN A 157 15.68 -19.93 11.86
CA ASN A 157 16.98 -20.06 11.22
C ASN A 157 18.06 -20.59 12.19
N ILE A 158 18.08 -20.06 13.42
CA ILE A 158 19.05 -20.50 14.44
C ILE A 158 18.83 -21.99 14.78
N THR A 159 17.58 -22.43 14.97
CA THR A 159 17.30 -23.85 15.28
C THR A 159 17.63 -24.77 14.12
N MET A 160 17.42 -24.34 12.86
CA MET A 160 17.81 -25.10 11.67
C MET A 160 19.32 -25.28 11.58
N ILE A 161 20.08 -24.20 11.79
CA ILE A 161 21.55 -24.25 11.80
C ILE A 161 22.05 -25.18 12.93
N PHE A 162 21.50 -25.03 14.13
CA PHE A 162 21.87 -25.84 15.27
C PHE A 162 21.58 -27.31 15.01
N TYR A 163 20.40 -27.67 14.55
CA TYR A 163 20.06 -29.05 14.19
C TYR A 163 21.05 -29.63 13.19
N TYR A 164 21.33 -28.90 12.12
CA TYR A 164 22.19 -29.36 11.03
C TYR A 164 23.61 -29.60 11.55
N ILE A 165 24.19 -28.68 12.31
CA ILE A 165 25.54 -28.79 12.90
C ILE A 165 25.61 -30.02 13.81
N VAL A 166 24.68 -30.17 14.74
CA VAL A 166 24.72 -31.28 15.72
C VAL A 166 24.56 -32.62 15.01
N MET A 167 23.68 -32.71 14.02
CA MET A 167 23.47 -33.97 13.28
C MET A 167 24.70 -34.37 12.49
N GLU A 168 25.39 -33.44 11.85
CA GLU A 168 26.60 -33.71 11.10
C GLU A 168 27.76 -34.06 12.04
N PHE A 169 27.85 -33.39 13.18
CA PHE A 169 28.85 -33.75 14.23
C PHE A 169 28.66 -35.18 14.74
N LEU A 170 27.42 -35.56 15.08
CA LEU A 170 27.11 -36.92 15.56
C LEU A 170 27.39 -37.99 14.47
N THR A 171 27.09 -37.66 13.20
CA THR A 171 27.36 -38.54 12.07
C THR A 171 28.86 -38.73 11.89
N GLY A 172 29.64 -37.64 11.97
CA GLY A 172 31.08 -37.66 11.87
C GLY A 172 31.78 -38.45 13.03
N ALA A 173 31.29 -38.27 14.25
CA ALA A 173 31.83 -38.98 15.41
C ALA A 173 31.63 -40.51 15.30
N GLU A 174 30.50 -40.97 14.77
CA GLU A 174 30.25 -42.39 14.52
C GLU A 174 31.16 -42.96 13.42
N PHE A 175 31.34 -42.21 12.34
CA PHE A 175 32.20 -42.62 11.23
C PHE A 175 33.67 -42.76 11.63
N GLN A 176 34.14 -41.94 12.56
CA GLN A 176 35.49 -42.06 13.12
C GLN A 176 35.65 -43.25 14.09
N GLY A 177 34.58 -44.02 14.33
CA GLY A 177 34.61 -45.22 15.15
C GLY A 177 34.67 -44.98 16.64
N ASN A 178 34.47 -43.73 17.10
CA ASN A 178 34.67 -43.37 18.50
C ASN A 178 33.51 -43.80 19.42
N VAL A 179 32.24 -43.72 18.95
CA VAL A 179 31.04 -44.06 19.76
C VAL A 179 29.85 -44.30 18.81
N SER A 180 29.00 -45.30 19.13
CA SER A 180 27.73 -45.43 18.43
C SER A 180 26.79 -44.27 18.79
N THR A 181 26.45 -43.40 17.82
CA THR A 181 25.60 -42.25 18.01
C THR A 181 24.17 -42.47 17.46
N LEU A 182 23.87 -43.68 16.96
CA LEU A 182 22.64 -44.02 16.28
C LEU A 182 21.39 -43.65 17.09
N LEU A 183 21.31 -44.02 18.36
CA LEU A 183 20.17 -43.73 19.23
C LEU A 183 19.94 -42.23 19.39
N TYR A 184 20.98 -41.45 19.59
CA TYR A 184 20.87 -39.98 19.73
C TYR A 184 20.39 -39.34 18.44
N ARG A 185 20.88 -39.79 17.28
CA ARG A 185 20.47 -39.30 15.98
C ARG A 185 19.01 -39.62 15.67
N GLN A 186 18.53 -40.82 16.05
CA GLN A 186 17.13 -41.22 15.91
C GLN A 186 16.20 -40.31 16.72
N TRP A 187 16.47 -40.15 18.02
CA TRP A 187 15.69 -39.27 18.88
C TRP A 187 15.71 -37.81 18.38
N MET A 188 16.88 -37.33 18.04
CA MET A 188 17.03 -35.97 17.57
C MET A 188 16.29 -35.72 16.26
N ALA A 189 16.32 -36.63 15.29
CA ALA A 189 15.59 -36.52 14.04
C ALA A 189 14.06 -36.49 14.28
N GLY A 190 13.53 -37.42 15.10
CA GLY A 190 12.11 -37.50 15.41
C GLY A 190 11.60 -36.29 16.19
N LEU A 191 12.30 -35.87 17.25
CA LEU A 191 11.91 -34.70 18.05
C LEU A 191 12.01 -33.40 17.25
N TYR A 192 13.06 -33.25 16.43
CA TYR A 192 13.22 -32.04 15.63
C TYR A 192 12.22 -32.00 14.47
N LEU A 193 11.87 -33.11 13.85
CA LEU A 193 10.79 -33.17 12.86
C LEU A 193 9.48 -32.66 13.46
N PHE A 194 9.11 -33.17 14.63
CA PHE A 194 7.90 -32.73 15.33
C PHE A 194 7.94 -31.23 15.66
N PHE A 195 9.03 -30.78 16.29
CA PHE A 195 9.25 -29.36 16.59
C PHE A 195 9.22 -28.49 15.34
N PHE A 196 9.85 -28.92 14.24
CA PHE A 196 9.94 -28.17 13.00
C PHE A 196 8.56 -28.01 12.34
N ILE A 197 7.75 -29.06 12.32
CA ILE A 197 6.37 -29.00 11.83
C ILE A 197 5.56 -28.01 12.66
N LEU A 198 5.62 -28.11 13.99
CA LEU A 198 4.94 -27.15 14.87
C LEU A 198 5.38 -25.71 14.64
N MET A 199 6.67 -25.48 14.42
CA MET A 199 7.25 -24.17 14.14
C MET A 199 6.72 -23.58 12.82
N LEU A 200 6.67 -24.38 11.76
CA LEU A 200 6.08 -23.95 10.48
C LEU A 200 4.59 -23.62 10.61
N PHE A 201 3.84 -24.47 11.32
CA PHE A 201 2.41 -24.17 11.60
C PHE A 201 2.25 -22.89 12.41
N TYR A 202 3.06 -22.69 13.44
CA TYR A 202 3.02 -21.49 14.26
C TYR A 202 3.35 -20.22 13.48
N LEU A 203 4.40 -20.27 12.61
CA LEU A 203 4.77 -19.18 11.73
C LEU A 203 3.60 -18.82 10.79
N ASN A 204 3.06 -19.82 10.10
CA ASN A 204 1.95 -19.62 9.18
C ASN A 204 0.70 -19.07 9.90
N ARG A 205 0.32 -19.67 11.03
CA ARG A 205 -0.84 -19.22 11.82
C ARG A 205 -0.67 -17.80 12.32
N SER A 206 0.51 -17.47 12.84
CA SER A 206 0.79 -16.11 13.34
C SER A 206 0.71 -15.06 12.23
N TYR A 207 1.16 -15.39 11.01
CA TYR A 207 1.04 -14.51 9.86
C TYR A 207 -0.43 -14.33 9.43
N GLN A 208 -1.20 -15.40 9.34
CA GLN A 208 -2.62 -15.34 8.99
C GLN A 208 -3.41 -14.49 10.00
N THR A 209 -3.19 -14.70 11.29
CA THR A 209 -3.85 -13.91 12.35
C THR A 209 -3.48 -12.42 12.24
N TRP A 210 -2.23 -12.11 11.94
CA TRP A 210 -1.81 -10.72 11.72
C TRP A 210 -2.50 -10.11 10.49
N LEU A 211 -2.56 -10.86 9.38
CA LEU A 211 -3.21 -10.42 8.14
C LEU A 211 -4.73 -10.18 8.35
N GLU A 212 -5.40 -11.10 9.05
CA GLU A 212 -6.81 -10.94 9.43
C GLU A 212 -7.04 -9.66 10.25
N HIS A 213 -6.17 -9.39 11.21
CA HIS A 213 -6.25 -8.17 12.03
C HIS A 213 -6.07 -6.89 11.20
N GLU A 214 -5.10 -6.87 10.28
CA GLU A 214 -4.86 -5.73 9.39
C GLU A 214 -6.05 -5.45 8.46
N ILE A 215 -6.68 -6.53 7.93
CA ILE A 215 -7.90 -6.41 7.12
C ILE A 215 -9.07 -5.84 7.94
N VAL A 216 -9.24 -6.28 9.18
CA VAL A 216 -10.31 -5.77 10.08
C VAL A 216 -10.09 -4.28 10.36
N LEU A 217 -8.87 -3.88 10.73
CA LEU A 217 -8.54 -2.47 10.95
C LEU A 217 -8.77 -1.60 9.71
N GLY A 218 -8.45 -2.12 8.52
CA GLY A 218 -8.72 -1.43 7.26
C GLY A 218 -10.22 -1.20 7.02
N LYS A 219 -11.04 -2.24 7.29
CA LYS A 219 -12.51 -2.14 7.19
C LYS A 219 -13.11 -1.17 8.20
N GLU A 220 -12.63 -1.17 9.44
CA GLU A 220 -13.09 -0.23 10.47
C GLU A 220 -12.83 1.23 10.06
N LYS A 221 -11.65 1.52 9.51
CA LYS A 221 -11.34 2.87 8.98
C LYS A 221 -12.27 3.28 7.83
N GLN A 222 -12.60 2.34 6.94
CA GLN A 222 -13.55 2.60 5.85
C GLN A 222 -14.96 2.87 6.36
N LEU A 223 -15.44 2.07 7.34
CA LEU A 223 -16.74 2.27 7.97
C LEU A 223 -16.82 3.60 8.71
N GLN A 224 -15.77 4.01 9.40
CA GLN A 224 -15.70 5.31 10.05
C GLN A 224 -15.82 6.46 9.04
N ALA A 225 -15.03 6.41 7.95
CA ALA A 225 -15.10 7.42 6.89
C ALA A 225 -16.50 7.50 6.25
N LEU A 226 -17.16 6.36 6.03
CA LEU A 226 -18.52 6.32 5.51
C LEU A 226 -19.54 6.91 6.49
N SER A 227 -19.39 6.62 7.79
CA SER A 227 -20.23 7.21 8.85
C SER A 227 -20.09 8.72 8.91
N ASP A 228 -18.87 9.25 8.83
CA ASP A 228 -18.61 10.68 8.84
C ASP A 228 -19.19 11.37 7.60
N TYR A 229 -19.04 10.73 6.43
CA TYR A 229 -19.70 11.20 5.19
C TYR A 229 -21.23 11.23 5.32
N SER A 230 -21.84 10.17 5.88
CA SER A 230 -23.29 10.11 6.09
C SER A 230 -23.79 11.23 7.00
N LYS A 231 -23.06 11.55 8.08
CA LYS A 231 -23.40 12.67 8.97
C LYS A 231 -23.33 14.02 8.26
N GLN A 232 -22.31 14.24 7.42
CA GLN A 232 -22.20 15.46 6.64
C GLN A 232 -23.37 15.61 5.65
N MET A 233 -23.75 14.51 4.99
CA MET A 233 -24.90 14.51 4.08
C MET A 233 -26.21 14.80 4.81
N GLU A 234 -26.40 14.22 6.00
CA GLU A 234 -27.58 14.51 6.82
C GLU A 234 -27.65 15.98 7.24
N SER A 235 -26.53 16.56 7.65
CA SER A 235 -26.44 18.00 7.95
C SER A 235 -26.82 18.88 6.76
N LEU A 236 -26.28 18.55 5.57
CA LEU A 236 -26.65 19.26 4.33
C LEU A 236 -28.13 19.11 3.98
N TYR A 237 -28.71 17.92 4.16
CA TYR A 237 -30.15 17.70 3.95
C TYR A 237 -31.00 18.54 4.89
N GLN A 238 -30.62 18.66 6.15
CA GLN A 238 -31.33 19.51 7.11
C GLN A 238 -31.25 21.00 6.76
N GLU A 239 -30.06 21.45 6.34
CA GLU A 239 -29.86 22.83 5.86
C GLU A 239 -30.73 23.16 4.61
N VAL A 240 -30.71 22.29 3.61
CA VAL A 240 -31.57 22.43 2.40
C VAL A 240 -33.06 22.39 2.76
N ARG A 241 -33.45 21.55 3.73
CA ARG A 241 -34.84 21.49 4.20
C ARG A 241 -35.25 22.78 4.91
N GLY A 242 -34.37 23.35 5.74
CA GLY A 242 -34.57 24.65 6.38
C GLY A 242 -34.75 25.74 5.34
N PHE A 243 -33.80 25.85 4.41
CA PHE A 243 -33.88 26.81 3.32
C PHE A 243 -35.18 26.69 2.51
N ARG A 244 -35.62 25.47 2.16
CA ARG A 244 -36.90 25.27 1.45
C ARG A 244 -38.10 25.72 2.26
N HIS A 245 -38.10 25.50 3.56
CA HIS A 245 -39.19 25.95 4.45
C HIS A 245 -39.28 27.48 4.48
N ASP A 246 -38.17 28.15 4.64
CA ASP A 246 -38.08 29.61 4.72
C ASP A 246 -38.47 30.23 3.37
N TYR A 247 -38.04 29.67 2.26
CA TYR A 247 -38.43 30.08 0.90
C TYR A 247 -39.93 29.95 0.69
N ILE A 248 -40.57 28.85 1.11
CA ILE A 248 -42.01 28.66 1.01
C ILE A 248 -42.76 29.71 1.86
N ASN A 249 -42.26 30.00 3.08
CA ASN A 249 -42.87 31.03 3.94
C ASN A 249 -42.82 32.43 3.31
N ILE A 250 -41.70 32.80 2.71
CA ILE A 250 -41.56 34.07 1.98
C ILE A 250 -42.54 34.14 0.83
N LEU A 251 -42.59 33.11 -0.01
CA LEU A 251 -43.56 33.06 -1.16
C LEU A 251 -45.00 33.10 -0.68
N THR A 252 -45.33 32.45 0.42
CA THR A 252 -46.68 32.44 0.99
C THR A 252 -47.07 33.84 1.48
N SER A 253 -46.16 34.53 2.18
CA SER A 253 -46.38 35.88 2.68
C SER A 253 -46.55 36.90 1.52
N LEU A 254 -45.73 36.78 0.47
CA LEU A 254 -45.86 37.59 -0.73
C LEU A 254 -47.21 37.36 -1.44
N LYS A 255 -47.62 36.09 -1.58
CA LYS A 255 -48.88 35.71 -2.17
C LYS A 255 -50.07 36.28 -1.39
N GLU A 256 -50.05 36.16 -0.05
CA GLU A 256 -51.11 36.71 0.82
C GLU A 256 -51.24 38.22 0.69
N GLY A 257 -50.10 38.94 0.63
CA GLY A 257 -50.10 40.38 0.42
C GLY A 257 -50.69 40.78 -0.97
N ILE A 258 -50.37 40.00 -2.01
CA ILE A 258 -50.93 40.22 -3.36
C ILE A 258 -52.42 39.93 -3.41
N ASP A 259 -52.85 38.77 -2.84
CA ASP A 259 -54.26 38.34 -2.84
C ASP A 259 -55.16 39.31 -2.04
N ARG A 260 -54.59 40.05 -1.08
CA ARG A 260 -55.32 41.08 -0.28
C ARG A 260 -55.15 42.48 -0.82
N ASP A 261 -54.44 42.65 -1.91
CA ASP A 261 -54.12 43.99 -2.52
C ASP A 261 -53.32 44.88 -1.52
N ASP A 262 -52.62 44.26 -0.54
CA ASP A 262 -51.86 44.95 0.47
C ASP A 262 -50.39 45.11 0.01
N MET A 263 -50.17 46.14 -0.79
CA MET A 263 -48.83 46.48 -1.30
C MET A 263 -47.85 46.90 -0.22
N ALA A 264 -48.28 47.33 0.97
CA ALA A 264 -47.43 47.65 2.08
C ALA A 264 -46.84 46.37 2.68
N MET A 265 -47.64 45.30 2.82
CA MET A 265 -47.20 43.98 3.25
C MET A 265 -46.22 43.34 2.25
N VAL A 266 -46.53 43.42 0.95
CA VAL A 266 -45.65 42.90 -0.12
C VAL A 266 -44.29 43.60 -0.07
N ARG A 267 -44.31 44.94 0.03
CA ARG A 267 -43.08 45.73 0.12
C ARG A 267 -42.29 45.40 1.38
N LYS A 268 -42.92 45.28 2.53
CA LYS A 268 -42.26 44.93 3.80
C LYS A 268 -41.60 43.53 3.74
N THR A 269 -42.33 42.52 3.21
CA THR A 269 -41.78 41.18 3.03
C THR A 269 -40.60 41.19 2.08
N TYR A 270 -40.69 41.94 0.98
CA TYR A 270 -39.60 42.10 0.02
C TYR A 270 -38.39 42.81 0.64
N GLU A 271 -38.62 43.89 1.42
CA GLU A 271 -37.56 44.62 2.13
C GLU A 271 -36.90 43.75 3.21
N THR A 272 -37.66 42.93 3.97
CA THR A 272 -37.13 42.01 4.97
C THR A 272 -36.26 40.94 4.29
N VAL A 273 -36.71 40.37 3.18
CA VAL A 273 -35.90 39.39 2.40
C VAL A 273 -34.67 40.05 1.80
N LEU A 274 -34.78 41.32 1.36
CA LEU A 274 -33.65 42.09 0.91
C LEU A 274 -32.72 42.49 2.06
N GLU A 275 -33.24 42.83 3.23
CA GLU A 275 -32.39 43.13 4.41
C GLU A 275 -31.71 41.88 4.94
N GLU A 276 -32.39 40.76 5.04
CA GLU A 276 -31.80 39.47 5.39
C GLU A 276 -30.84 38.93 4.32
N SER A 277 -31.11 39.16 3.05
CA SER A 277 -30.23 38.94 1.91
C SER A 277 -29.40 40.17 1.52
N GLY A 278 -29.71 41.32 2.02
CA GLY A 278 -29.33 42.65 1.52
C GLY A 278 -27.93 43.10 1.86
N TYR A 279 -27.23 42.40 2.74
CA TYR A 279 -25.77 42.48 2.74
C TYR A 279 -25.12 41.84 1.51
N PHE A 280 -25.86 41.00 0.77
CA PHE A 280 -25.37 40.26 -0.38
C PHE A 280 -25.61 40.94 -1.75
N PHE A 281 -26.43 41.97 -1.85
CA PHE A 281 -26.93 42.44 -3.17
C PHE A 281 -26.45 43.81 -3.66
N ASN A 282 -25.81 44.63 -2.80
CA ASN A 282 -25.55 46.01 -3.25
C ASN A 282 -24.25 46.22 -4.02
N ASP A 283 -23.19 45.41 -3.77
CA ASP A 283 -21.96 45.50 -4.56
C ASP A 283 -21.65 44.24 -5.40
N SER A 284 -22.22 43.09 -5.03
CA SER A 284 -21.97 41.82 -5.72
C SER A 284 -22.88 41.53 -6.92
N LYS A 285 -23.90 42.38 -7.18
CA LYS A 285 -24.83 42.18 -8.30
C LYS A 285 -24.17 42.06 -9.67
N PHE A 286 -23.06 42.74 -9.88
CA PHE A 286 -22.32 42.70 -11.15
C PHE A 286 -21.49 41.44 -11.29
N GLU A 287 -20.95 40.87 -10.22
CA GLU A 287 -19.98 39.78 -10.28
C GLU A 287 -20.60 38.38 -10.25
N ILE A 288 -21.73 38.22 -9.51
CA ILE A 288 -22.49 36.97 -9.52
C ILE A 288 -23.19 36.80 -10.88
N SER A 289 -23.49 37.86 -11.61
CA SER A 289 -24.06 37.77 -12.95
C SER A 289 -23.17 37.06 -13.96
N HIS A 290 -21.86 37.13 -13.78
CA HIS A 290 -20.88 36.40 -14.60
C HIS A 290 -20.93 34.89 -14.42
N LEU A 291 -21.35 34.40 -13.24
CA LEU A 291 -21.52 32.96 -12.98
C LEU A 291 -22.72 32.38 -13.78
N SER A 292 -23.61 33.20 -14.32
CA SER A 292 -24.71 32.76 -15.21
C SER A 292 -24.16 32.04 -16.46
N ASN A 293 -22.95 32.37 -16.87
CA ASN A 293 -22.28 31.73 -18.01
C ASN A 293 -21.70 30.33 -17.70
N ILE A 294 -21.82 29.84 -16.48
CA ILE A 294 -21.46 28.46 -16.13
C ILE A 294 -22.71 27.59 -16.28
N GLU A 295 -22.67 26.62 -17.19
CA GLU A 295 -23.82 25.73 -17.46
C GLU A 295 -24.05 24.74 -16.32
N ASN A 296 -22.97 24.25 -15.70
CA ASN A 296 -23.06 23.23 -14.66
C ASN A 296 -23.44 23.83 -13.30
N ASP A 297 -24.60 23.44 -12.78
CA ASP A 297 -25.15 23.96 -11.52
C ASP A 297 -24.30 23.67 -10.30
N ALA A 298 -23.60 22.55 -10.25
CA ALA A 298 -22.71 22.20 -9.11
C ALA A 298 -21.46 23.11 -9.06
N ILE A 299 -20.88 23.41 -10.23
CA ILE A 299 -19.74 24.33 -10.36
C ILE A 299 -20.19 25.75 -10.01
N LYS A 300 -21.32 26.16 -10.54
CA LYS A 300 -21.96 27.49 -10.24
C LYS A 300 -22.21 27.63 -8.74
N SER A 301 -22.79 26.62 -8.11
CA SER A 301 -23.12 26.60 -6.67
C SER A 301 -21.90 26.74 -5.79
N ILE A 302 -20.86 25.92 -6.04
CA ILE A 302 -19.63 25.97 -5.20
C ILE A 302 -18.93 27.32 -5.33
N LEU A 303 -18.78 27.87 -6.53
CA LEU A 303 -18.18 29.19 -6.74
C LEU A 303 -18.99 30.29 -6.09
N SER A 304 -20.33 30.31 -6.27
CA SER A 304 -21.20 31.26 -5.58
C SER A 304 -21.04 31.20 -4.06
N THR A 305 -21.06 30.01 -3.47
CA THR A 305 -20.91 29.84 -2.03
C THR A 305 -19.57 30.38 -1.55
N LYS A 306 -18.45 30.06 -2.26
CA LYS A 306 -17.12 30.55 -1.88
C LYS A 306 -16.93 32.04 -2.09
N MET A 307 -17.58 32.63 -3.09
CA MET A 307 -17.62 34.09 -3.26
C MET A 307 -18.35 34.77 -2.11
N LEU A 308 -19.52 34.27 -1.73
CA LEU A 308 -20.28 34.78 -0.61
C LEU A 308 -19.52 34.68 0.69
N GLU A 309 -18.82 33.53 0.95
CA GLU A 309 -17.95 33.33 2.09
C GLU A 309 -16.83 34.40 2.12
N ALA A 310 -16.11 34.56 0.99
CA ALA A 310 -15.04 35.55 0.88
C ALA A 310 -15.53 36.98 1.16
N HIS A 311 -16.64 37.35 0.56
CA HIS A 311 -17.29 38.69 0.75
C HIS A 311 -17.68 38.90 2.21
N SER A 312 -18.27 37.90 2.89
CA SER A 312 -18.66 37.97 4.30
C SER A 312 -17.48 38.21 5.23
N LEU A 313 -16.27 37.81 4.80
CA LEU A 313 -15.01 38.01 5.50
C LEU A 313 -14.29 39.32 5.14
N GLY A 314 -14.95 40.19 4.34
CA GLY A 314 -14.39 41.47 3.93
C GLY A 314 -13.32 41.40 2.85
N ILE A 315 -13.27 40.30 2.09
CA ILE A 315 -12.36 40.13 0.96
C ILE A 315 -12.99 40.71 -0.30
N ASP A 316 -12.27 41.58 -0.99
CA ASP A 316 -12.65 42.05 -2.30
C ASP A 316 -12.48 40.93 -3.33
N ILE A 317 -13.59 40.50 -3.97
CA ILE A 317 -13.57 39.36 -4.89
C ILE A 317 -14.14 39.76 -6.26
N SER A 318 -13.39 39.40 -7.31
CA SER A 318 -13.83 39.60 -8.69
C SER A 318 -13.85 38.28 -9.48
N VAL A 319 -14.89 38.10 -10.30
CA VAL A 319 -15.06 36.89 -11.13
C VAL A 319 -15.27 37.26 -12.56
N GLU A 320 -14.53 36.65 -13.47
CA GLU A 320 -14.62 36.84 -14.89
C GLU A 320 -14.94 35.51 -15.60
N VAL A 321 -16.14 35.37 -16.15
CA VAL A 321 -16.58 34.24 -16.98
C VAL A 321 -17.23 34.84 -18.24
N ARG A 322 -16.42 34.98 -19.33
CA ARG A 322 -16.86 35.70 -20.53
C ARG A 322 -17.83 34.93 -21.40
N ASN A 323 -17.59 33.62 -21.54
CA ASN A 323 -18.33 32.76 -22.47
C ASN A 323 -19.07 31.68 -21.70
N LEU A 324 -20.05 31.06 -22.35
CA LEU A 324 -20.77 29.91 -21.79
C LEU A 324 -19.79 28.72 -21.64
N ILE A 325 -19.71 28.17 -20.42
CA ILE A 325 -18.75 27.12 -20.07
C ILE A 325 -19.46 25.90 -19.52
N GLY A 326 -19.26 24.75 -20.18
CA GLY A 326 -19.73 23.44 -19.74
C GLY A 326 -18.85 22.81 -18.61
N ALA A 327 -19.18 21.58 -18.26
CA ALA A 327 -18.38 20.83 -17.33
C ALA A 327 -17.10 20.27 -18.02
N PRO A 328 -15.92 20.31 -17.37
CA PRO A 328 -14.71 19.76 -17.96
C PRO A 328 -14.72 18.21 -17.95
N ASP A 329 -13.86 17.60 -18.80
CA ASP A 329 -13.74 16.15 -19.00
C ASP A 329 -13.00 15.45 -17.86
N ILE A 330 -13.45 15.65 -16.62
CA ILE A 330 -13.04 14.93 -15.42
C ILE A 330 -14.28 14.67 -14.54
N SER A 331 -14.14 13.80 -13.52
CA SER A 331 -15.24 13.57 -12.57
C SER A 331 -15.73 14.90 -11.98
N LEU A 332 -17.02 15.18 -12.10
CA LEU A 332 -17.63 16.41 -11.58
C LEU A 332 -17.38 16.56 -10.07
N LEU A 333 -17.45 15.47 -9.32
CA LEU A 333 -17.19 15.47 -7.88
C LEU A 333 -15.74 15.88 -7.56
N ASP A 334 -14.78 15.35 -8.31
CA ASP A 334 -13.37 15.69 -8.13
C ASP A 334 -13.11 17.14 -8.54
N TYR A 335 -13.75 17.62 -9.59
CA TYR A 335 -13.61 19.02 -10.01
C TYR A 335 -14.19 20.00 -9.00
N VAL A 336 -15.39 19.75 -8.50
CA VAL A 336 -16.01 20.56 -7.43
C VAL A 336 -15.12 20.56 -6.17
N ARG A 337 -14.56 19.40 -5.80
CA ARG A 337 -13.63 19.29 -4.67
C ARG A 337 -12.34 20.07 -4.92
N LEU A 338 -11.80 20.02 -6.14
CA LEU A 338 -10.63 20.80 -6.55
C LEU A 338 -10.89 22.30 -6.38
N LEU A 339 -11.99 22.81 -6.93
CA LEU A 339 -12.38 24.22 -6.83
C LEU A 339 -12.55 24.64 -5.38
N SER A 340 -13.24 23.83 -4.56
CA SER A 340 -13.39 24.12 -3.12
C SER A 340 -12.04 24.29 -2.43
N ILE A 341 -11.11 23.34 -2.63
CA ILE A 341 -9.79 23.39 -2.00
C ILE A 341 -9.00 24.64 -2.43
N LEU A 342 -9.05 25.00 -3.71
CA LEU A 342 -8.35 26.18 -4.23
C LEU A 342 -8.94 27.47 -3.68
N CYS A 343 -10.27 27.60 -3.64
CA CYS A 343 -10.95 28.74 -3.08
C CYS A 343 -10.72 28.87 -1.56
N ASP A 344 -10.79 27.78 -0.80
CA ASP A 344 -10.50 27.77 0.64
C ASP A 344 -9.09 28.27 0.94
N ASN A 345 -8.10 27.79 0.17
CA ASN A 345 -6.72 28.24 0.31
C ASN A 345 -6.56 29.74 -0.01
N ALA A 346 -7.26 30.21 -1.05
CA ALA A 346 -7.23 31.61 -1.44
C ALA A 346 -7.85 32.52 -0.38
N ILE A 347 -9.02 32.15 0.17
CA ILE A 347 -9.71 32.86 1.24
C ILE A 347 -8.85 32.93 2.50
N GLU A 348 -8.31 31.80 2.94
CA GLU A 348 -7.46 31.74 4.12
C GLU A 348 -6.15 32.54 4.00
N ALA A 349 -5.61 32.66 2.78
CA ALA A 349 -4.42 33.46 2.53
C ALA A 349 -4.74 34.96 2.43
N ALA A 350 -5.81 35.32 1.72
CA ALA A 350 -6.22 36.70 1.50
C ALA A 350 -6.60 37.41 2.80
N ILE A 351 -7.29 36.74 3.72
CA ILE A 351 -7.69 37.30 5.03
C ILE A 351 -6.48 37.83 5.85
N LYS A 352 -5.28 37.29 5.59
CA LYS A 352 -4.05 37.69 6.31
C LYS A 352 -3.26 38.77 5.60
N ALA A 353 -3.67 39.14 4.40
CA ALA A 353 -3.02 40.18 3.62
C ALA A 353 -3.45 41.57 4.10
N GLU A 354 -2.64 42.59 3.80
CA GLU A 354 -2.93 43.96 4.11
C GLU A 354 -4.12 44.51 3.33
N HIS A 355 -4.25 44.08 2.08
CA HIS A 355 -5.38 44.37 1.20
C HIS A 355 -5.99 43.04 0.70
N PRO A 356 -7.00 42.48 1.40
CA PRO A 356 -7.59 41.21 1.05
C PRO A 356 -8.30 41.26 -0.31
N GLN A 357 -7.78 40.52 -1.30
CA GLN A 357 -8.37 40.47 -2.64
C GLN A 357 -8.25 39.08 -3.24
N ILE A 358 -9.31 38.63 -3.93
CA ILE A 358 -9.33 37.38 -4.74
C ILE A 358 -9.86 37.68 -6.13
N LYS A 359 -9.18 37.19 -7.16
CA LYS A 359 -9.62 37.26 -8.56
C LYS A 359 -9.78 35.85 -9.10
N ILE A 360 -10.94 35.58 -9.69
CA ILE A 360 -11.26 34.32 -10.34
C ILE A 360 -11.50 34.57 -11.81
N ALA A 361 -10.92 33.79 -12.70
CA ALA A 361 -11.23 33.76 -14.10
C ALA A 361 -11.47 32.31 -14.55
N TYR A 362 -12.58 32.10 -15.29
CA TYR A 362 -12.90 30.80 -15.85
C TYR A 362 -13.28 30.97 -17.33
N PHE A 363 -12.55 30.26 -18.19
CA PHE A 363 -12.75 30.40 -19.63
C PHE A 363 -12.49 29.10 -20.36
N ASP A 364 -13.24 28.91 -21.43
CA ASP A 364 -13.11 27.83 -22.39
C ASP A 364 -12.22 28.32 -23.54
N GLN A 365 -11.13 27.56 -23.79
CA GLN A 365 -10.28 27.71 -24.97
C GLN A 365 -10.55 26.51 -25.89
N ASP A 366 -10.19 26.62 -27.17
CA ASP A 366 -10.51 25.60 -28.18
C ASP A 366 -10.22 24.18 -27.74
N ASP A 367 -9.06 23.95 -27.06
CA ASP A 367 -8.58 22.64 -26.63
C ASP A 367 -8.61 22.41 -25.11
N SER A 368 -9.03 23.38 -24.28
CA SER A 368 -8.94 23.25 -22.82
C SER A 368 -9.87 24.17 -22.06
N TYR A 369 -10.27 23.72 -20.88
CA TYR A 369 -10.88 24.55 -19.86
C TYR A 369 -9.77 25.11 -18.95
N THR A 370 -9.79 26.43 -18.71
CA THR A 370 -8.81 27.07 -17.84
C THR A 370 -9.52 27.80 -16.69
N PHE A 371 -9.20 27.40 -15.48
CA PHE A 371 -9.64 28.08 -14.25
C PHE A 371 -8.43 28.73 -13.59
N VAL A 372 -8.52 30.00 -13.31
CA VAL A 372 -7.47 30.79 -12.65
C VAL A 372 -8.03 31.37 -11.36
N ILE A 373 -7.28 31.19 -10.26
CA ILE A 373 -7.53 31.87 -9.00
C ILE A 373 -6.26 32.58 -8.55
N GLU A 374 -6.37 33.86 -8.25
CA GLU A 374 -5.30 34.69 -7.75
C GLU A 374 -5.75 35.39 -6.46
N ASN A 375 -4.94 35.33 -5.43
CA ASN A 375 -5.22 35.98 -4.17
C ASN A 375 -4.01 36.78 -3.66
N THR A 376 -4.29 37.79 -2.87
CA THR A 376 -3.25 38.50 -2.11
C THR A 376 -2.74 37.65 -0.96
N THR A 377 -1.48 37.89 -0.55
CA THR A 377 -0.80 37.16 0.53
C THR A 377 -0.06 38.14 1.45
N LYS A 378 0.11 37.75 2.72
CA LYS A 378 0.91 38.49 3.68
C LYS A 378 2.38 38.56 3.27
N ASP A 379 2.93 37.43 2.80
CA ASP A 379 4.32 37.31 2.41
C ASP A 379 4.50 37.76 0.95
N GLU A 380 5.57 38.47 0.67
CA GLU A 380 5.89 38.94 -0.70
C GLU A 380 6.02 37.79 -1.69
N ARG A 381 6.55 36.66 -1.24
CA ARG A 381 6.74 35.45 -2.04
C ARG A 381 6.59 34.19 -1.20
N ILE A 382 5.76 33.25 -1.66
CA ILE A 382 5.60 31.93 -1.07
C ILE A 382 6.47 30.93 -1.83
N PRO A 383 7.28 30.09 -1.16
CA PRO A 383 8.14 29.09 -1.81
C PRO A 383 7.28 27.95 -2.39
N VAL A 384 6.97 28.05 -3.68
CA VAL A 384 6.07 27.12 -4.40
C VAL A 384 6.58 25.66 -4.34
N ASP A 385 7.90 25.46 -4.36
CA ASP A 385 8.51 24.11 -4.32
C ASP A 385 8.26 23.35 -3.01
N LEU A 386 7.91 24.06 -1.93
CA LEU A 386 7.70 23.47 -0.63
C LEU A 386 6.24 23.16 -0.32
N ILE A 387 5.29 23.94 -0.88
CA ILE A 387 3.87 23.81 -0.53
C ILE A 387 3.21 22.51 -1.02
N PHE A 388 3.80 21.85 -2.02
CA PHE A 388 3.35 20.56 -2.54
C PHE A 388 4.01 19.36 -1.85
N LYS A 389 4.97 19.56 -0.93
CA LYS A 389 5.58 18.44 -0.17
C LYS A 389 4.60 17.92 0.87
N LYS A 390 4.54 16.59 0.98
CA LYS A 390 3.69 15.89 1.95
C LYS A 390 3.99 16.39 3.38
N ASN A 391 2.95 16.82 4.10
CA ASN A 391 3.03 17.38 5.46
C ASN A 391 3.66 18.79 5.58
N TYR A 392 3.89 19.52 4.50
CA TYR A 392 4.23 20.93 4.60
C TYR A 392 2.97 21.75 4.86
N SER A 393 2.86 22.31 6.04
CA SER A 393 1.82 23.28 6.40
C SER A 393 2.47 24.38 7.22
N SER A 394 2.32 25.61 6.78
CA SER A 394 2.67 26.80 7.60
C SER A 394 1.77 26.95 8.85
N LYS A 395 0.82 26.03 9.06
CA LYS A 395 -0.30 26.14 10.01
C LYS A 395 -0.28 25.08 11.13
N GLY A 396 0.78 24.22 11.26
CA GLY A 396 0.94 23.22 12.33
C GLY A 396 0.59 21.79 11.92
N ILE A 397 0.85 20.86 12.84
CA ILE A 397 0.69 19.40 12.65
C ILE A 397 -0.79 19.05 12.47
N GLY A 398 -1.15 18.39 11.36
CA GLY A 398 -2.50 17.91 11.05
C GLY A 398 -3.28 18.74 10.02
N ARG A 399 -2.78 19.89 9.54
CA ARG A 399 -3.33 20.68 8.43
C ARG A 399 -2.36 20.63 7.23
N GLY A 400 -2.86 20.40 6.02
CA GLY A 400 -2.02 20.24 4.82
C GLY A 400 -2.55 19.18 3.86
N VAL A 401 -3.77 18.69 4.11
CA VAL A 401 -4.42 17.64 3.30
C VAL A 401 -4.93 18.20 1.96
N GLY A 402 -5.27 19.50 1.87
CA GLY A 402 -5.86 20.10 0.69
C GLY A 402 -4.95 20.01 -0.55
N LEU A 403 -3.74 20.57 -0.49
CA LEU A 403 -2.81 20.56 -1.62
C LEU A 403 -2.25 19.16 -1.94
N THR A 404 -2.17 18.26 -0.97
CA THR A 404 -1.84 16.86 -1.24
C THR A 404 -2.95 16.14 -2.00
N THR A 405 -4.22 16.46 -1.72
CA THR A 405 -5.37 15.97 -2.48
C THR A 405 -5.35 16.51 -3.92
N VAL A 406 -5.06 17.79 -4.09
CA VAL A 406 -4.89 18.42 -5.40
C VAL A 406 -3.76 17.74 -6.20
N ASN A 407 -2.62 17.49 -5.59
CA ASN A 407 -1.51 16.79 -6.23
C ASN A 407 -1.88 15.35 -6.63
N HIS A 408 -2.65 14.66 -5.80
CA HIS A 408 -3.18 13.33 -6.13
C HIS A 408 -4.11 13.38 -7.35
N MET A 409 -4.97 14.38 -7.46
CA MET A 409 -5.86 14.57 -8.63
C MET A 409 -5.02 14.79 -9.91
N VAL A 410 -3.99 15.64 -9.86
CA VAL A 410 -3.08 15.87 -10.99
C VAL A 410 -2.37 14.57 -11.43
N THR A 411 -2.04 13.68 -10.51
CA THR A 411 -1.46 12.37 -10.87
C THR A 411 -2.48 11.37 -11.40
N THR A 412 -3.74 11.51 -11.03
CA THR A 412 -4.83 10.61 -11.44
C THR A 412 -5.35 10.93 -12.85
N TYR A 413 -5.46 12.23 -13.18
CA TYR A 413 -5.98 12.69 -14.45
C TYR A 413 -4.87 13.17 -15.39
N SER A 414 -4.62 12.45 -16.48
CA SER A 414 -3.56 12.78 -17.45
C SER A 414 -3.81 14.07 -18.23
N ASN A 415 -5.08 14.52 -18.30
CA ASN A 415 -5.51 15.75 -18.95
C ASN A 415 -5.56 16.96 -18.01
N LEU A 416 -5.27 16.80 -16.70
CA LEU A 416 -5.28 17.86 -15.69
C LEU A 416 -3.86 18.35 -15.39
N THR A 417 -3.63 19.65 -15.47
CA THR A 417 -2.36 20.27 -15.04
C THR A 417 -2.63 21.51 -14.19
N ILE A 418 -1.75 21.78 -13.22
CA ILE A 418 -1.83 22.95 -12.36
C ILE A 418 -0.50 23.67 -12.36
N GLN A 419 -0.55 24.98 -12.65
CA GLN A 419 0.58 25.88 -12.54
C GLN A 419 0.38 26.80 -11.34
N THR A 420 1.43 26.98 -10.55
CA THR A 420 1.39 27.84 -9.36
C THR A 420 2.51 28.85 -9.45
N SER A 421 2.21 30.11 -9.17
CA SER A 421 3.20 31.19 -9.10
C SER A 421 2.95 32.08 -7.88
N SER A 422 4.04 32.65 -7.31
CA SER A 422 3.96 33.59 -6.21
C SER A 422 4.98 34.71 -6.42
N LYS A 423 4.50 35.97 -6.46
CA LYS A 423 5.33 37.16 -6.62
C LYS A 423 4.57 38.41 -6.20
N ASN A 424 5.25 39.38 -5.60
CA ASN A 424 4.71 40.71 -5.26
C ASN A 424 3.41 40.63 -4.44
N HIS A 425 3.39 39.84 -3.37
CA HIS A 425 2.22 39.60 -2.51
C HIS A 425 1.02 38.98 -3.24
N LEU A 426 1.20 38.40 -4.43
CA LEU A 426 0.19 37.68 -5.18
C LEU A 426 0.55 36.19 -5.26
N PHE A 427 -0.46 35.35 -5.07
CA PHE A 427 -0.39 33.91 -5.27
C PHE A 427 -1.43 33.50 -6.30
N ARG A 428 -0.98 32.89 -7.40
CA ARG A 428 -1.85 32.49 -8.52
C ARG A 428 -1.73 31.01 -8.76
N GLN A 429 -2.88 30.35 -8.90
CA GLN A 429 -3.00 28.96 -9.35
C GLN A 429 -3.84 28.92 -10.62
N THR A 430 -3.31 28.25 -11.63
CA THR A 430 -3.94 28.07 -12.93
C THR A 430 -4.16 26.58 -13.18
N VAL A 431 -5.39 26.18 -13.32
CA VAL A 431 -5.81 24.82 -13.63
C VAL A 431 -6.15 24.74 -15.11
N HIS A 432 -5.46 23.84 -15.84
CA HIS A 432 -5.77 23.55 -17.24
C HIS A 432 -6.29 22.11 -17.34
N ILE A 433 -7.42 21.93 -18.00
CA ILE A 433 -8.02 20.62 -18.30
C ILE A 433 -8.17 20.52 -19.80
N LYS A 434 -7.37 19.67 -20.43
CA LYS A 434 -7.49 19.42 -21.88
C LYS A 434 -8.79 18.68 -22.16
N LYS A 435 -9.46 19.09 -23.24
CA LYS A 435 -10.63 18.38 -23.78
C LYS A 435 -10.15 17.04 -24.36
N VAL A 436 -10.88 15.95 -24.07
CA VAL A 436 -10.56 14.57 -24.51
C VAL A 436 -11.42 14.21 -25.71
#